data_2912cc53b42703ff1fb3418b2e45d90d
#
_entry.id   2912cc53b42703ff1fb3418b2e45d90d
#
_cell.length_a   1.000
_cell.length_b   1.000
_cell.length_c   1.000
_cell.angle_alpha   90.00
_cell.angle_beta   90.00
_cell.angle_gamma   90.00
#
_symmetry.space_group_name_H-M   'P 1'
#
loop_
_entity.id
_entity.type
_entity.pdbx_description
1 polymer ?
#
loop_
_entity_poly.entity_id
_entity_poly.type
_entity_poly.pdbx_seq_one_letter_code
_entity_poly.pdbx_strand_id
1 'polypeptide(L)'
;MDVDVGYCILLPPGYESSDASKRFPVVYYLHGGRPGSESKSTNLAKFIHESMQGDNAIAESIYVFVNGGPVSHYNMPDRPEAQGADVFIKELIPHVDATYRTIANRKARGIEGFSQGGRGTMRLSLRYPELFSSAAPGGGGYESERRISESGGYESETLKFAEGDNVYDLARRYADGDHPPVNWLIYVGTKGFNYENNLAYMEFLDSLGIQYQKLIVPGVDHSGQRIYEKKAKRIMRFHADNFAK
;
A
#
# COMPACT_ATOMS: atom_id res chain seq x y z
N MET A 1 14.13 11.00 11.85
CA MET A 1 14.33 10.18 13.07
C MET A 1 15.77 9.70 13.05
N ASP A 2 16.42 9.68 14.17
CA ASP A 2 17.80 9.16 14.28
C ASP A 2 17.75 7.68 14.72
N VAL A 3 17.18 6.85 13.84
CA VAL A 3 17.02 5.41 14.04
C VAL A 3 17.17 4.68 12.70
N ASP A 4 17.75 3.50 12.74
CA ASP A 4 17.82 2.63 11.57
C ASP A 4 16.44 2.04 11.26
N VAL A 5 16.00 2.18 10.02
CA VAL A 5 14.73 1.63 9.53
C VAL A 5 15.02 0.63 8.42
N GLY A 6 14.69 -0.64 8.67
CA GLY A 6 14.89 -1.71 7.70
C GLY A 6 13.83 -1.72 6.59
N TYR A 7 14.18 -2.34 5.47
CA TYR A 7 13.24 -2.75 4.44
C TYR A 7 13.68 -4.11 3.84
N CYS A 8 12.72 -4.88 3.33
CA CYS A 8 13.04 -6.06 2.52
C CYS A 8 12.73 -5.75 1.05
N ILE A 9 13.53 -6.30 0.14
CA ILE A 9 13.33 -6.10 -1.29
C ILE A 9 13.22 -7.45 -2.00
N LEU A 10 12.28 -7.57 -2.93
CA LEU A 10 12.17 -8.64 -3.90
C LEU A 10 12.50 -8.09 -5.28
N LEU A 11 13.61 -8.53 -5.82
CA LEU A 11 14.00 -8.23 -7.18
C LEU A 11 13.29 -9.19 -8.15
N PRO A 12 12.87 -8.73 -9.34
CA PRO A 12 12.20 -9.59 -10.31
C PRO A 12 13.15 -10.64 -10.89
N PRO A 13 12.63 -11.77 -11.45
CA PRO A 13 13.46 -12.85 -11.98
C PRO A 13 14.52 -12.41 -12.98
N GLY A 14 14.22 -11.45 -13.84
CA GLY A 14 15.16 -10.93 -14.85
C GLY A 14 16.09 -9.83 -14.35
N TYR A 15 16.09 -9.50 -13.06
CA TYR A 15 16.87 -8.36 -12.58
C TYR A 15 18.37 -8.55 -12.85
N GLU A 16 18.99 -9.62 -12.38
CA GLU A 16 20.44 -9.85 -12.54
C GLU A 16 20.85 -10.18 -13.97
N SER A 17 19.99 -10.85 -14.73
CA SER A 17 20.29 -11.28 -16.10
C SER A 17 20.02 -10.22 -17.17
N SER A 18 19.32 -9.15 -16.84
CA SER A 18 19.01 -8.07 -17.77
C SER A 18 20.16 -7.08 -17.89
N ASP A 19 20.18 -6.37 -19.02
CA ASP A 19 21.10 -5.25 -19.23
C ASP A 19 21.06 -4.25 -18.06
N ALA A 20 22.22 -3.73 -17.68
CA ALA A 20 22.35 -2.81 -16.56
C ALA A 20 21.56 -1.47 -16.74
N SER A 21 21.22 -1.11 -17.96
CA SER A 21 20.37 0.03 -18.28
C SER A 21 18.87 -0.25 -18.10
N LYS A 22 18.45 -1.52 -18.07
CA LYS A 22 17.05 -1.90 -17.88
C LYS A 22 16.57 -1.45 -16.51
N ARG A 23 15.47 -0.70 -16.48
CA ARG A 23 14.80 -0.20 -15.27
C ARG A 23 13.46 -0.90 -15.08
N PHE A 24 13.02 -0.99 -13.84
CA PHE A 24 11.82 -1.73 -13.45
C PHE A 24 10.84 -0.82 -12.70
N PRO A 25 9.53 -1.00 -12.90
CA PRO A 25 8.53 -0.43 -12.00
C PRO A 25 8.76 -0.91 -10.56
N VAL A 26 8.27 -0.14 -9.59
CA VAL A 26 8.39 -0.49 -8.17
C VAL A 26 7.03 -0.43 -7.47
N VAL A 27 6.73 -1.44 -6.65
CA VAL A 27 5.57 -1.49 -5.76
C VAL A 27 6.07 -1.53 -4.32
N TYR A 28 5.61 -0.57 -3.52
CA TYR A 28 5.87 -0.54 -2.08
C TYR A 28 4.74 -1.23 -1.35
N TYR A 29 5.06 -2.29 -0.60
CA TYR A 29 4.09 -3.07 0.16
C TYR A 29 4.14 -2.71 1.65
N LEU A 30 3.04 -2.21 2.18
CA LEU A 30 2.89 -1.80 3.56
C LEU A 30 2.35 -2.96 4.41
N HIS A 31 3.05 -3.30 5.51
CA HIS A 31 2.63 -4.38 6.41
C HIS A 31 1.34 -4.04 7.17
N GLY A 32 0.64 -5.08 7.63
CA GLY A 32 -0.51 -4.93 8.52
C GLY A 32 -0.15 -5.12 10.01
N GLY A 33 -1.01 -4.66 10.90
CA GLY A 33 -1.01 -4.85 12.34
C GLY A 33 0.30 -4.54 13.08
N ARG A 34 0.24 -4.37 14.39
CA ARG A 34 1.43 -4.17 15.25
C ARG A 34 1.79 -5.44 16.04
N PRO A 35 3.06 -5.65 16.43
CA PRO A 35 4.21 -4.91 15.96
C PRO A 35 4.42 -5.10 14.44
N GLY A 36 4.77 -4.03 13.74
CA GLY A 36 5.09 -4.08 12.32
C GLY A 36 6.58 -4.23 12.10
N SER A 37 6.94 -4.89 11.00
CA SER A 37 8.30 -4.93 10.50
C SER A 37 8.29 -5.13 8.99
N GLU A 38 9.39 -4.83 8.37
CA GLU A 38 9.63 -5.06 6.93
C GLU A 38 9.49 -6.54 6.54
N SER A 39 9.79 -7.46 7.45
CA SER A 39 9.72 -8.90 7.19
C SER A 39 8.30 -9.46 7.31
N LYS A 40 7.36 -8.74 7.93
CA LYS A 40 6.02 -9.25 8.26
C LYS A 40 5.21 -9.76 7.07
N SER A 41 5.40 -9.18 5.90
CA SER A 41 4.66 -9.54 4.68
C SER A 41 5.53 -10.24 3.63
N THR A 42 6.76 -10.62 3.96
CA THR A 42 7.67 -11.26 3.00
C THR A 42 7.23 -12.67 2.59
N ASN A 43 6.33 -13.30 3.34
CA ASN A 43 5.67 -14.54 2.92
C ASN A 43 4.88 -14.41 1.61
N LEU A 44 4.53 -13.19 1.19
CA LEU A 44 3.89 -12.91 -0.09
C LEU A 44 4.87 -12.97 -1.27
N ALA A 45 6.17 -12.84 -1.02
CA ALA A 45 7.21 -12.83 -2.05
C ALA A 45 7.16 -14.05 -2.99
N LYS A 46 6.80 -15.23 -2.45
CA LYS A 46 6.59 -16.45 -3.25
C LYS A 46 5.54 -16.23 -4.33
N PHE A 47 4.36 -15.76 -3.97
CA PHE A 47 3.24 -15.56 -4.91
C PHE A 47 3.54 -14.46 -5.92
N ILE A 48 4.26 -13.42 -5.48
CA ILE A 48 4.69 -12.31 -6.32
C ILE A 48 5.70 -12.82 -7.35
N HIS A 49 6.73 -13.53 -6.90
CA HIS A 49 7.77 -14.09 -7.77
C HIS A 49 7.20 -15.07 -8.79
N GLU A 50 6.39 -16.04 -8.34
CA GLU A 50 5.71 -17.01 -9.22
C GLU A 50 4.81 -16.34 -10.26
N SER A 51 4.18 -15.23 -9.90
CA SER A 51 3.31 -14.46 -10.83
C SER A 51 4.08 -13.77 -11.95
N MET A 52 5.38 -13.51 -11.79
CA MET A 52 6.26 -12.95 -12.81
C MET A 52 6.92 -13.99 -13.71
N GLN A 53 6.51 -15.28 -13.61
CA GLN A 53 7.11 -16.40 -14.36
C GLN A 53 6.06 -17.14 -15.21
N GLY A 54 6.55 -17.85 -16.25
CA GLY A 54 5.74 -18.72 -17.13
C GLY A 54 4.93 -17.94 -18.16
N ASP A 55 4.11 -18.69 -18.92
CA ASP A 55 3.42 -18.20 -20.13
C ASP A 55 2.43 -17.04 -19.90
N ASN A 56 1.90 -16.91 -18.67
CA ASN A 56 0.99 -15.84 -18.28
C ASN A 56 1.63 -14.93 -17.22
N ALA A 57 2.93 -14.69 -17.36
CA ALA A 57 3.68 -13.83 -16.45
C ALA A 57 3.12 -12.40 -16.41
N ILE A 58 3.13 -11.81 -15.24
CA ILE A 58 2.91 -10.37 -15.06
C ILE A 58 4.24 -9.67 -15.34
N ALA A 59 4.18 -8.45 -15.88
CA ALA A 59 5.36 -7.65 -16.12
C ALA A 59 6.22 -7.51 -14.86
N GLU A 60 7.52 -7.66 -15.02
CA GLU A 60 8.49 -7.62 -13.94
C GLU A 60 8.48 -6.29 -13.19
N SER A 61 8.42 -6.37 -11.87
CA SER A 61 8.45 -5.21 -10.98
C SER A 61 9.25 -5.52 -9.72
N ILE A 62 9.92 -4.52 -9.19
CA ILE A 62 10.56 -4.58 -7.86
C ILE A 62 9.46 -4.45 -6.80
N TYR A 63 9.51 -5.26 -5.74
CA TYR A 63 8.66 -5.10 -4.56
C TYR A 63 9.49 -4.74 -3.34
N VAL A 64 9.11 -3.69 -2.65
CA VAL A 64 9.76 -3.23 -1.43
C VAL A 64 8.79 -3.39 -0.27
N PHE A 65 9.13 -4.26 0.68
CA PHE A 65 8.37 -4.43 1.92
C PHE A 65 8.85 -3.41 2.94
N VAL A 66 7.96 -2.51 3.31
CA VAL A 66 8.27 -1.32 4.07
C VAL A 66 8.08 -1.57 5.56
N ASN A 67 9.03 -1.15 6.37
CA ASN A 67 8.83 -1.00 7.81
C ASN A 67 8.09 0.32 8.08
N GLY A 68 6.87 0.23 8.59
CA GLY A 68 6.03 1.40 8.88
C GLY A 68 6.32 2.08 10.22
N GLY A 69 7.36 1.61 10.92
CA GLY A 69 7.69 2.11 12.24
C GLY A 69 6.65 1.78 13.31
N PRO A 70 6.70 2.43 14.47
CA PRO A 70 5.86 2.10 15.63
C PRO A 70 4.37 2.35 15.39
N VAL A 71 4.01 3.20 14.43
CA VAL A 71 2.61 3.57 14.12
C VAL A 71 2.23 3.34 12.67
N SER A 72 2.88 2.41 12.01
CA SER A 72 2.42 1.84 10.76
C SER A 72 2.04 2.87 9.67
N HIS A 73 3.04 3.42 8.99
CA HIS A 73 2.83 4.26 7.81
C HIS A 73 2.08 5.57 8.11
N TYR A 74 2.28 6.11 9.33
CA TYR A 74 1.60 7.27 9.85
C TYR A 74 2.58 8.15 10.63
N ASN A 75 2.39 9.45 10.61
CA ASN A 75 3.12 10.38 11.46
C ASN A 75 2.31 10.66 12.72
N MET A 76 2.86 10.40 13.89
CA MET A 76 2.24 10.82 15.13
C MET A 76 2.50 12.31 15.36
N PRO A 77 1.44 13.13 15.56
CA PRO A 77 1.59 14.58 15.63
C PRO A 77 2.58 15.07 16.69
N ASP A 78 2.59 14.44 17.85
CA ASP A 78 3.36 14.88 19.01
C ASP A 78 4.57 14.00 19.32
N ARG A 79 4.99 13.15 18.35
CA ARG A 79 6.11 12.22 18.52
C ARG A 79 7.12 12.30 17.38
N PRO A 80 8.19 13.07 17.52
CA PRO A 80 9.24 13.17 16.49
C PRO A 80 9.87 11.82 16.11
N GLU A 81 9.92 10.88 17.05
CA GLU A 81 10.44 9.53 16.86
C GLU A 81 9.48 8.57 16.13
N ALA A 82 8.25 9.00 15.86
CA ALA A 82 7.22 8.17 15.25
C ALA A 82 6.65 8.79 13.98
N GLN A 83 7.51 9.07 13.01
CA GLN A 83 7.20 9.71 11.73
C GLN A 83 7.32 8.71 10.57
N GLY A 84 6.63 7.56 10.68
CA GLY A 84 6.74 6.46 9.73
C GLY A 84 6.35 6.81 8.29
N ALA A 85 5.36 7.69 8.11
CA ALA A 85 4.98 8.16 6.77
C ALA A 85 6.08 9.03 6.13
N ASP A 86 6.69 9.92 6.89
CA ASP A 86 7.77 10.78 6.40
C ASP A 86 9.02 9.98 6.05
N VAL A 87 9.40 9.02 6.89
CA VAL A 87 10.51 8.11 6.60
C VAL A 87 10.28 7.36 5.29
N PHE A 88 9.08 6.82 5.09
CA PHE A 88 8.73 6.14 3.85
C PHE A 88 8.82 7.08 2.64
N ILE A 89 8.16 8.22 2.70
CA ILE A 89 8.01 9.13 1.55
C ILE A 89 9.31 9.90 1.26
N LYS A 90 9.97 10.42 2.30
CA LYS A 90 11.09 11.36 2.14
C LYS A 90 12.46 10.71 2.15
N GLU A 91 12.57 9.50 2.72
CA GLU A 91 13.86 8.81 2.88
C GLU A 91 13.89 7.50 2.09
N LEU A 92 12.95 6.57 2.31
CA LEU A 92 12.99 5.25 1.68
C LEU A 92 12.77 5.29 0.17
N ILE A 93 11.77 6.02 -0.33
CA ILE A 93 11.54 6.12 -1.78
C ILE A 93 12.77 6.67 -2.51
N PRO A 94 13.37 7.81 -2.12
CA PRO A 94 14.59 8.31 -2.75
C PRO A 94 15.77 7.34 -2.63
N HIS A 95 15.92 6.67 -1.47
CA HIS A 95 16.99 5.69 -1.27
C HIS A 95 16.85 4.50 -2.23
N VAL A 96 15.66 3.95 -2.37
CA VAL A 96 15.39 2.82 -3.29
C VAL A 96 15.64 3.23 -4.74
N ASP A 97 15.20 4.41 -5.14
CA ASP A 97 15.41 4.93 -6.49
C ASP A 97 16.89 5.19 -6.82
N ALA A 98 17.69 5.56 -5.81
CA ALA A 98 19.14 5.76 -5.96
C ALA A 98 19.94 4.45 -5.94
N THR A 99 19.43 3.41 -5.26
CA THR A 99 20.16 2.16 -5.01
C THR A 99 19.86 1.09 -6.03
N TYR A 100 18.61 1.01 -6.51
CA TYR A 100 18.13 -0.06 -7.39
C TYR A 100 17.74 0.49 -8.77
N ARG A 101 17.65 -0.40 -9.74
CA ARG A 101 17.26 -0.06 -11.11
C ARG A 101 15.75 0.18 -11.23
N THR A 102 15.23 1.15 -10.52
CA THR A 102 13.83 1.58 -10.61
C THR A 102 13.60 2.55 -11.77
N ILE A 103 12.38 2.59 -12.28
CA ILE A 103 11.88 3.71 -13.07
C ILE A 103 11.42 4.77 -12.08
N ALA A 104 12.32 5.69 -11.73
CA ALA A 104 12.18 6.65 -10.62
C ALA A 104 11.17 7.77 -10.94
N ASN A 105 9.95 7.41 -11.31
CA ASN A 105 8.87 8.36 -11.53
C ASN A 105 7.50 7.78 -11.13
N ARG A 106 6.53 8.66 -10.98
CA ARG A 106 5.16 8.34 -10.60
C ARG A 106 4.53 7.25 -11.48
N LYS A 107 4.71 7.31 -12.80
CA LYS A 107 4.05 6.40 -13.77
C LYS A 107 4.45 4.92 -13.59
N ALA A 108 5.54 4.66 -12.92
CA ALA A 108 6.05 3.32 -12.64
C ALA A 108 6.14 3.02 -11.13
N ARG A 109 5.43 3.79 -10.29
CA ARG A 109 5.43 3.58 -8.86
C ARG A 109 4.04 3.25 -8.35
N GLY A 110 3.92 2.08 -7.72
CA GLY A 110 2.72 1.60 -7.06
C GLY A 110 2.89 1.53 -5.54
N ILE A 111 1.76 1.54 -4.84
CA ILE A 111 1.70 1.33 -3.40
C ILE A 111 0.61 0.31 -3.09
N GLU A 112 0.92 -0.61 -2.19
CA GLU A 112 0.02 -1.68 -1.80
C GLU A 112 0.17 -2.00 -0.32
N GLY A 113 -0.82 -2.66 0.27
CA GLY A 113 -0.73 -3.14 1.64
C GLY A 113 -2.01 -3.78 2.10
N PHE A 114 -1.94 -4.47 3.24
CA PHE A 114 -3.09 -5.18 3.79
C PHE A 114 -3.37 -4.75 5.23
N SER A 115 -4.65 -4.72 5.63
CA SER A 115 -5.09 -4.35 6.98
C SER A 115 -4.66 -2.92 7.33
N GLN A 116 -3.84 -2.73 8.36
CA GLN A 116 -3.23 -1.44 8.68
C GLN A 116 -2.43 -0.87 7.50
N GLY A 117 -1.72 -1.74 6.75
CA GLY A 117 -1.05 -1.37 5.51
C GLY A 117 -2.03 -0.97 4.41
N GLY A 118 -3.21 -1.58 4.34
CA GLY A 118 -4.28 -1.17 3.42
C GLY A 118 -4.81 0.23 3.73
N ARG A 119 -5.04 0.54 5.01
CA ARG A 119 -5.36 1.91 5.44
C ARG A 119 -4.23 2.89 5.11
N GLY A 120 -2.98 2.49 5.38
CA GLY A 120 -1.81 3.29 5.04
C GLY A 120 -1.70 3.55 3.54
N THR A 121 -1.93 2.53 2.71
CA THR A 121 -1.95 2.64 1.24
C THR A 121 -2.98 3.65 0.77
N MET A 122 -4.21 3.58 1.28
CA MET A 122 -5.26 4.55 0.94
C MET A 122 -4.87 5.97 1.37
N ARG A 123 -4.42 6.15 2.62
CA ARG A 123 -4.02 7.46 3.13
C ARG A 123 -2.89 8.08 2.32
N LEU A 124 -1.83 7.33 2.08
CA LEU A 124 -0.64 7.85 1.40
C LEU A 124 -0.91 8.13 -0.07
N SER A 125 -1.69 7.30 -0.76
CA SER A 125 -2.06 7.54 -2.15
C SER A 125 -3.01 8.74 -2.34
N LEU A 126 -3.90 8.99 -1.38
CA LEU A 126 -4.75 10.19 -1.36
C LEU A 126 -3.96 11.47 -1.03
N ARG A 127 -2.96 11.36 -0.15
CA ARG A 127 -2.16 12.50 0.31
C ARG A 127 -1.06 12.90 -0.66
N TYR A 128 -0.50 11.92 -1.38
CA TYR A 128 0.64 12.10 -2.29
C TYR A 128 0.33 11.54 -3.69
N PRO A 129 -0.74 12.03 -4.37
CA PRO A 129 -1.13 11.53 -5.68
C PRO A 129 -0.05 11.76 -6.75
N GLU A 130 0.87 12.70 -6.51
CA GLU A 130 2.03 12.98 -7.35
C GLU A 130 3.13 11.90 -7.29
N LEU A 131 3.07 10.99 -6.31
CA LEU A 131 4.08 9.94 -6.14
C LEU A 131 3.66 8.58 -6.72
N PHE A 132 2.36 8.29 -6.80
CA PHE A 132 1.85 6.96 -7.15
C PHE A 132 0.86 7.03 -8.31
N SER A 133 1.01 6.15 -9.31
CA SER A 133 0.01 5.99 -10.38
C SER A 133 -1.03 4.92 -10.06
N SER A 134 -0.68 3.94 -9.21
CA SER A 134 -1.57 2.86 -8.82
C SER A 134 -1.46 2.55 -7.32
N ALA A 135 -2.59 2.26 -6.69
CA ALA A 135 -2.67 1.90 -5.29
C ALA A 135 -3.63 0.72 -5.08
N ALA A 136 -3.20 -0.29 -4.33
CA ALA A 136 -4.01 -1.47 -4.04
C ALA A 136 -4.22 -1.65 -2.53
N PRO A 137 -5.10 -0.86 -1.89
CA PRO A 137 -5.41 -1.00 -0.47
C PRO A 137 -6.26 -2.25 -0.20
N GLY A 138 -5.73 -3.16 0.59
CA GLY A 138 -6.37 -4.43 0.94
C GLY A 138 -6.88 -4.49 2.36
N GLY A 139 -8.16 -4.81 2.56
CA GLY A 139 -8.76 -5.05 3.87
C GLY A 139 -8.45 -3.98 4.90
N GLY A 140 -8.42 -2.73 4.51
CA GLY A 140 -8.13 -1.61 5.39
C GLY A 140 -9.19 -1.43 6.48
N GLY A 141 -8.81 -0.94 7.65
CA GLY A 141 -9.74 -0.43 8.65
C GLY A 141 -9.87 1.08 8.45
N TYR A 142 -11.00 1.53 7.94
CA TYR A 142 -11.21 2.93 7.60
C TYR A 142 -11.98 3.64 8.70
N GLU A 143 -11.36 4.67 9.28
CA GLU A 143 -11.92 5.45 10.38
C GLU A 143 -12.21 6.88 9.93
N SER A 144 -13.40 7.37 10.29
CA SER A 144 -13.86 8.75 9.99
C SER A 144 -13.39 9.77 11.02
N GLU A 145 -12.95 9.32 12.19
CA GLU A 145 -12.54 10.18 13.30
C GLU A 145 -11.02 10.31 13.34
N ARG A 146 -10.54 11.21 14.20
CA ARG A 146 -9.11 11.34 14.52
C ARG A 146 -8.56 10.18 15.33
N ARG A 147 -9.33 9.12 15.48
CA ARG A 147 -8.97 7.92 16.24
C ARG A 147 -8.34 6.89 15.33
N ILE A 148 -7.22 6.34 15.75
CA ILE A 148 -6.61 5.19 15.13
C ILE A 148 -7.04 3.98 15.93
N SER A 149 -8.04 3.23 15.46
CA SER A 149 -8.43 1.97 16.06
C SER A 149 -8.03 0.79 15.18
N GLU A 150 -7.57 -0.27 15.79
CA GLU A 150 -7.35 -1.56 15.15
C GLU A 150 -8.03 -2.68 15.94
N SER A 151 -8.49 -3.67 15.21
CA SER A 151 -9.01 -4.88 15.81
C SER A 151 -7.98 -5.54 16.74
N GLY A 152 -8.41 -5.89 17.92
CA GLY A 152 -7.58 -6.55 18.92
C GLY A 152 -6.98 -5.66 19.99
N GLY A 153 -7.30 -4.38 20.02
CA GLY A 153 -6.99 -3.49 21.15
C GLY A 153 -5.52 -3.10 21.32
N TYR A 154 -4.73 -3.24 20.27
CA TYR A 154 -3.32 -2.86 20.29
C TYR A 154 -3.08 -1.38 20.06
N GLU A 155 -4.07 -0.62 19.60
CA GLU A 155 -3.97 0.82 19.49
C GLU A 155 -4.61 1.48 20.70
N SER A 156 -3.84 2.35 21.34
CA SER A 156 -4.34 3.16 22.44
C SER A 156 -5.42 4.12 21.96
N GLU A 157 -6.46 4.36 22.77
CA GLU A 157 -7.46 5.39 22.52
C GLU A 157 -6.87 6.80 22.44
N THR A 158 -5.64 6.98 22.93
CA THR A 158 -4.88 8.23 22.85
C THR A 158 -4.21 8.45 21.50
N LEU A 159 -4.07 7.41 20.66
CA LEU A 159 -3.54 7.55 19.31
C LEU A 159 -4.63 8.13 18.40
N LYS A 160 -4.36 9.28 17.81
CA LYS A 160 -5.29 9.98 16.93
C LYS A 160 -4.60 10.38 15.63
N PHE A 161 -5.34 10.39 14.54
CA PHE A 161 -4.89 11.07 13.34
C PHE A 161 -4.74 12.57 13.59
N ALA A 162 -3.73 13.16 12.97
CA ALA A 162 -3.66 14.61 12.86
C ALA A 162 -4.93 15.14 12.19
N GLU A 163 -5.27 16.40 12.44
CA GLU A 163 -6.44 17.01 11.83
C GLU A 163 -6.39 16.91 10.30
N GLY A 164 -7.48 16.44 9.72
CA GLY A 164 -7.60 16.24 8.28
C GLY A 164 -6.75 15.09 7.69
N ASP A 165 -6.15 14.22 8.51
CA ASP A 165 -5.24 13.15 8.04
C ASP A 165 -5.84 11.75 8.09
N ASN A 166 -7.12 11.62 8.41
CA ASN A 166 -7.86 10.37 8.24
C ASN A 166 -8.29 10.16 6.79
N VAL A 167 -8.63 8.92 6.43
CA VAL A 167 -8.98 8.55 5.04
C VAL A 167 -10.19 9.29 4.48
N TYR A 168 -11.13 9.69 5.31
CA TYR A 168 -12.34 10.40 4.88
C TYR A 168 -12.04 11.86 4.54
N ASP A 169 -11.30 12.56 5.38
CA ASP A 169 -10.91 13.95 5.12
C ASP A 169 -9.93 14.04 3.94
N LEU A 170 -9.01 13.08 3.84
CA LEU A 170 -8.10 12.98 2.70
C LEU A 170 -8.85 12.73 1.39
N ALA A 171 -9.86 11.85 1.38
CA ALA A 171 -10.65 11.59 0.18
C ALA A 171 -11.47 12.79 -0.27
N ARG A 172 -12.05 13.58 0.67
CA ARG A 172 -12.73 14.84 0.33
C ARG A 172 -11.78 15.82 -0.32
N ARG A 173 -10.60 16.04 0.29
CA ARG A 173 -9.58 16.93 -0.30
C ARG A 173 -9.08 16.45 -1.65
N TYR A 174 -8.95 15.13 -1.82
CA TYR A 174 -8.59 14.55 -3.09
C TYR A 174 -9.66 14.81 -4.15
N ALA A 175 -10.94 14.64 -3.83
CA ALA A 175 -12.04 14.87 -4.77
C ALA A 175 -12.12 16.33 -5.26
N ASP A 176 -11.78 17.28 -4.39
CA ASP A 176 -11.82 18.73 -4.67
C ASP A 176 -10.50 19.26 -5.29
N GLY A 177 -9.44 18.44 -5.32
CA GLY A 177 -8.09 18.87 -5.69
C GLY A 177 -7.77 18.75 -7.18
N ASP A 178 -6.85 19.61 -7.65
CA ASP A 178 -6.21 19.48 -8.96
C ASP A 178 -4.89 18.73 -8.82
N HIS A 179 -4.88 17.46 -9.18
CA HIS A 179 -3.74 16.56 -9.05
C HIS A 179 -3.82 15.41 -10.08
N PRO A 180 -2.70 14.72 -10.35
CA PRO A 180 -2.72 13.55 -11.23
C PRO A 180 -3.61 12.43 -10.64
N PRO A 181 -4.44 11.77 -11.46
CA PRO A 181 -5.34 10.72 -10.98
C PRO A 181 -4.56 9.49 -10.52
N VAL A 182 -4.90 8.97 -9.34
CA VAL A 182 -4.44 7.66 -8.86
C VAL A 182 -5.46 6.60 -9.28
N ASN A 183 -4.99 5.45 -9.73
CA ASN A 183 -5.85 4.29 -9.97
C ASN A 183 -5.89 3.42 -8.71
N TRP A 184 -7.08 3.06 -8.23
CA TRP A 184 -7.24 2.20 -7.05
C TRP A 184 -7.84 0.84 -7.39
N LEU A 185 -7.32 -0.22 -6.72
CA LEU A 185 -7.93 -1.53 -6.61
C LEU A 185 -8.16 -1.83 -5.13
N ILE A 186 -9.38 -1.65 -4.63
CA ILE A 186 -9.72 -1.96 -3.25
C ILE A 186 -10.10 -3.44 -3.15
N TYR A 187 -9.40 -4.19 -2.31
CA TYR A 187 -9.66 -5.63 -2.18
C TYR A 187 -9.91 -6.05 -0.74
N VAL A 188 -10.87 -6.98 -0.54
CA VAL A 188 -11.24 -7.51 0.77
C VAL A 188 -11.85 -8.90 0.66
N GLY A 189 -11.65 -9.74 1.69
CA GLY A 189 -12.29 -11.04 1.81
C GLY A 189 -13.66 -10.92 2.48
N THR A 190 -14.66 -11.68 2.01
CA THR A 190 -16.05 -11.60 2.52
C THR A 190 -16.25 -12.11 3.95
N LYS A 191 -15.26 -12.80 4.52
CA LYS A 191 -15.25 -13.25 5.91
C LYS A 191 -14.30 -12.43 6.80
N GLY A 192 -13.71 -11.35 6.26
CA GLY A 192 -12.90 -10.41 7.04
C GLY A 192 -13.78 -9.61 8.02
N PHE A 193 -13.30 -9.44 9.24
CA PHE A 193 -14.05 -8.68 10.28
C PHE A 193 -14.32 -7.22 9.87
N ASN A 194 -13.53 -6.66 8.95
CA ASN A 194 -13.69 -5.30 8.43
C ASN A 194 -14.34 -5.27 7.03
N TYR A 195 -14.98 -6.34 6.60
CA TYR A 195 -15.63 -6.41 5.28
C TYR A 195 -16.66 -5.29 5.10
N GLU A 196 -17.59 -5.16 6.05
CA GLU A 196 -18.63 -4.12 6.01
C GLU A 196 -18.04 -2.70 6.08
N ASN A 197 -16.99 -2.49 6.87
CA ASN A 197 -16.28 -1.21 6.92
C ASN A 197 -15.66 -0.85 5.54
N ASN A 198 -15.12 -1.84 4.82
CA ASN A 198 -14.60 -1.61 3.46
C ASN A 198 -15.73 -1.27 2.47
N LEU A 199 -16.89 -1.94 2.55
CA LEU A 199 -18.03 -1.61 1.70
C LEU A 199 -18.54 -0.19 1.97
N ALA A 200 -18.72 0.18 3.23
CA ALA A 200 -19.14 1.53 3.62
C ALA A 200 -18.16 2.60 3.13
N TYR A 201 -16.86 2.32 3.19
CA TYR A 201 -15.86 3.25 2.65
C TYR A 201 -15.91 3.36 1.12
N MET A 202 -16.16 2.25 0.42
CA MET A 202 -16.36 2.25 -1.04
C MET A 202 -17.59 3.11 -1.41
N GLU A 203 -18.71 2.96 -0.71
CA GLU A 203 -19.90 3.81 -0.90
C GLU A 203 -19.61 5.29 -0.65
N PHE A 204 -18.78 5.59 0.36
CA PHE A 204 -18.32 6.95 0.60
C PHE A 204 -17.47 7.50 -0.56
N LEU A 205 -16.55 6.72 -1.13
CA LEU A 205 -15.78 7.13 -2.31
C LEU A 205 -16.69 7.34 -3.54
N ASP A 206 -17.69 6.47 -3.72
CA ASP A 206 -18.72 6.64 -4.77
C ASP A 206 -19.46 7.98 -4.61
N SER A 207 -19.78 8.39 -3.38
CA SER A 207 -20.45 9.66 -3.10
C SER A 207 -19.61 10.90 -3.45
N LEU A 208 -18.29 10.73 -3.52
CA LEU A 208 -17.33 11.77 -3.93
C LEU A 208 -16.95 11.69 -5.42
N GLY A 209 -17.50 10.72 -6.16
CA GLY A 209 -17.15 10.50 -7.57
C GLY A 209 -15.76 9.92 -7.79
N ILE A 210 -15.08 9.43 -6.74
CA ILE A 210 -13.74 8.83 -6.83
C ILE A 210 -13.85 7.44 -7.45
N GLN A 211 -13.17 7.24 -8.58
CA GLN A 211 -13.20 5.98 -9.33
C GLN A 211 -12.22 4.95 -8.77
N TYR A 212 -12.64 3.71 -8.65
CA TYR A 212 -11.82 2.57 -8.21
C TYR A 212 -12.33 1.25 -8.78
N GLN A 213 -11.49 0.23 -8.75
CA GLN A 213 -11.87 -1.15 -9.04
C GLN A 213 -12.10 -1.91 -7.72
N LYS A 214 -13.06 -2.84 -7.71
CA LYS A 214 -13.35 -3.71 -6.57
C LYS A 214 -12.80 -5.11 -6.81
N LEU A 215 -12.20 -5.71 -5.78
CA LEU A 215 -11.86 -7.13 -5.75
C LEU A 215 -12.37 -7.76 -4.45
N ILE A 216 -13.60 -8.23 -4.47
CA ILE A 216 -14.21 -8.97 -3.36
C ILE A 216 -13.84 -10.43 -3.51
N VAL A 217 -13.21 -11.02 -2.47
CA VAL A 217 -12.73 -12.40 -2.51
C VAL A 217 -13.62 -13.30 -1.65
N PRO A 218 -14.49 -14.12 -2.26
CA PRO A 218 -15.46 -14.94 -1.52
C PRO A 218 -14.77 -15.95 -0.60
N GLY A 219 -15.33 -16.10 0.62
CA GLY A 219 -14.93 -17.13 1.58
C GLY A 219 -13.57 -16.91 2.24
N VAL A 220 -12.89 -15.77 1.97
CA VAL A 220 -11.61 -15.44 2.60
C VAL A 220 -11.85 -14.56 3.81
N ASP A 221 -11.20 -14.91 4.90
CA ASP A 221 -11.14 -14.12 6.14
C ASP A 221 -10.17 -12.92 6.02
N HIS A 222 -9.88 -12.28 7.16
CA HIS A 222 -8.93 -11.15 7.21
C HIS A 222 -7.47 -11.65 7.06
N SER A 223 -7.13 -12.13 5.87
CA SER A 223 -5.80 -12.69 5.57
C SER A 223 -5.28 -12.24 4.20
N GLY A 224 -4.28 -11.36 4.21
CA GLY A 224 -3.58 -10.93 3.00
C GLY A 224 -2.95 -12.12 2.26
N GLN A 225 -2.37 -13.08 2.98
CA GLN A 225 -1.80 -14.28 2.38
C GLN A 225 -2.85 -15.09 1.61
N ARG A 226 -4.02 -15.40 2.20
CA ARG A 226 -5.09 -16.15 1.52
C ARG A 226 -5.68 -15.42 0.32
N ILE A 227 -5.69 -14.09 0.36
CA ILE A 227 -6.06 -13.29 -0.81
C ILE A 227 -5.00 -13.45 -1.91
N TYR A 228 -3.72 -13.35 -1.57
CA TYR A 228 -2.63 -13.52 -2.53
C TYR A 228 -2.57 -14.92 -3.13
N GLU A 229 -2.75 -15.97 -2.33
CA GLU A 229 -2.88 -17.36 -2.84
C GLU A 229 -3.90 -17.49 -3.98
N LYS A 230 -4.99 -16.74 -3.90
CA LYS A 230 -6.08 -16.79 -4.88
C LYS A 230 -6.00 -15.73 -5.97
N LYS A 231 -5.41 -14.57 -5.70
CA LYS A 231 -5.59 -13.36 -6.51
C LYS A 231 -4.31 -12.56 -6.78
N ALA A 232 -3.12 -13.07 -6.45
CA ALA A 232 -1.85 -12.38 -6.67
C ALA A 232 -1.73 -11.82 -8.09
N LYS A 233 -1.94 -12.66 -9.13
CA LYS A 233 -1.89 -12.22 -10.54
C LYS A 233 -2.89 -11.09 -10.86
N ARG A 234 -4.07 -11.07 -10.25
CA ARG A 234 -5.06 -10.02 -10.49
C ARG A 234 -4.61 -8.68 -9.90
N ILE A 235 -4.02 -8.71 -8.69
CA ILE A 235 -3.53 -7.51 -8.00
C ILE A 235 -2.29 -6.98 -8.72
N MET A 236 -1.33 -7.84 -9.02
CA MET A 236 -0.11 -7.47 -9.73
C MET A 236 -0.39 -6.95 -11.15
N ARG A 237 -1.32 -7.57 -11.88
CA ARG A 237 -1.74 -7.11 -13.20
C ARG A 237 -2.35 -5.72 -13.15
N PHE A 238 -3.12 -5.41 -12.10
CA PHE A 238 -3.64 -4.07 -11.91
C PHE A 238 -2.52 -3.02 -11.83
N HIS A 239 -1.45 -3.28 -11.08
CA HIS A 239 -0.30 -2.37 -11.05
C HIS A 239 0.37 -2.29 -12.43
N ALA A 240 0.68 -3.44 -13.04
CA ALA A 240 1.34 -3.49 -14.34
C ALA A 240 0.57 -2.74 -15.43
N ASP A 241 -0.76 -2.89 -15.50
CA ASP A 241 -1.62 -2.21 -16.48
C ASP A 241 -1.65 -0.68 -16.27
N ASN A 242 -1.31 -0.19 -15.09
CA ASN A 242 -1.28 1.22 -14.74
C ASN A 242 0.12 1.85 -14.83
N PHE A 243 1.17 1.04 -14.92
CA PHE A 243 2.54 1.54 -15.12
C PHE A 243 2.85 1.91 -16.57
N ALA A 244 2.13 1.40 -17.52
CA ALA A 244 2.36 1.61 -18.96
C ALA A 244 1.62 2.82 -19.56
N LYS A 245 0.89 3.58 -18.74
CA LYS A 245 -0.01 4.66 -19.21
C LYS A 245 0.54 6.07 -19.04
#